data_9f466b03e5cc5b1c65f815a34b40075c
#
_entry.id   9f466b03e5cc5b1c65f815a34b40075c
#
_cell.length_a   1.000
_cell.length_b   1.000
_cell.length_c   1.000
_cell.angle_alpha   90.00
_cell.angle_beta   90.00
_cell.angle_gamma   90.00
#
_symmetry.space_group_name_H-M   'P 1'
#
loop_
_entity.id
_entity.type
_entity.pdbx_description
1 polymer ?
#
loop_
_entity_poly.entity_id
_entity_poly.type
_entity_poly.pdbx_seq_one_letter_code
_entity_poly.pdbx_strand_id
1 'polypeptide(L)'
;GTLSPERKTLFTGTPLCYTEGAHLYRQAGWYYLMVAEGGTSYEHAVVVLRAKTIDGPYELHPDVTMMTSWHLPENPLQKSGHGSLLQTHTGEWYMAYLTSRPLRLPGVPLLASGGRGYCPLGRETGIARIEWRDGWPYVEGGRHAQLTVPGPQVAEQPAAAQGNWRDDFDDSTLDPELQILRIPFDDTLGSLTARPGYLRLYGNDSLNSTFTQSTVARRWQHFTFRAETRMQFSPVHFQQSAGLTCYYNSKNWSYCFVDYEEGQGRTIKVIQLDHNVPSWPLHEQPIPVPEQAESVWLRVDVDKLVYRYSYSFDGETWHAVPVTYEAWKLSDDYIGGRGFFTGAFVGLHCEDISGDGCHADFDYFTYEPV
;
A
#
# COMPACT_ATOMS: atom_id res chain seq x y z
N GLY A 1 22.21 4.98 -26.50
CA GLY A 1 22.64 3.67 -26.98
C GLY A 1 21.56 3.02 -27.83
N THR A 2 21.95 2.16 -28.76
CA THR A 2 21.02 1.36 -29.60
C THR A 2 21.06 -0.08 -29.10
N LEU A 3 19.90 -0.75 -29.10
CA LEU A 3 19.81 -2.19 -28.81
C LEU A 3 20.27 -2.98 -30.04
N SER A 4 20.99 -4.11 -29.82
CA SER A 4 21.27 -5.07 -30.88
C SER A 4 19.97 -5.65 -31.42
N PRO A 5 19.87 -5.88 -32.75
CA PRO A 5 18.74 -6.63 -33.31
C PRO A 5 18.75 -8.10 -32.92
N GLU A 6 19.91 -8.63 -32.54
CA GLU A 6 20.04 -10.03 -32.09
C GLU A 6 19.57 -10.17 -30.66
N ARG A 7 18.70 -11.15 -30.43
CA ARG A 7 18.17 -11.54 -29.13
C ARG A 7 18.62 -12.95 -28.78
N LYS A 8 19.06 -13.14 -27.53
CA LYS A 8 19.42 -14.46 -27.02
C LYS A 8 18.62 -14.77 -25.76
N THR A 9 17.96 -15.90 -25.73
CA THR A 9 17.31 -16.43 -24.54
C THR A 9 18.37 -17.08 -23.65
N LEU A 10 18.54 -16.57 -22.44
CA LEU A 10 19.52 -17.08 -21.48
C LEU A 10 18.92 -18.16 -20.61
N PHE A 11 17.61 -18.11 -20.33
CA PHE A 11 16.88 -19.03 -19.47
C PHE A 11 15.41 -19.08 -19.89
N THR A 12 14.79 -20.26 -19.82
CA THR A 12 13.39 -20.50 -20.22
C THR A 12 12.45 -20.71 -19.05
N GLY A 13 12.94 -20.58 -17.81
CA GLY A 13 12.17 -20.78 -16.59
C GLY A 13 12.24 -22.21 -16.04
N THR A 14 11.78 -22.33 -14.79
CA THR A 14 11.50 -23.61 -14.14
C THR A 14 10.00 -23.96 -14.23
N PRO A 15 9.55 -25.13 -13.75
CA PRO A 15 8.13 -25.45 -13.63
C PRO A 15 7.30 -24.51 -12.73
N LEU A 16 7.94 -23.60 -11.96
CA LEU A 16 7.25 -22.56 -11.21
C LEU A 16 6.59 -21.51 -12.11
N CYS A 17 7.05 -21.37 -13.35
CA CYS A 17 6.55 -20.43 -14.36
C CYS A 17 6.69 -18.94 -13.98
N TYR A 18 6.21 -18.06 -14.87
CA TYR A 18 6.21 -16.60 -14.69
C TYR A 18 7.61 -16.04 -14.37
N THR A 19 8.61 -16.43 -15.17
CA THR A 19 9.98 -15.94 -15.04
C THR A 19 10.05 -14.47 -15.43
N GLU A 20 10.44 -13.59 -14.48
CA GLU A 20 10.47 -12.14 -14.65
C GLU A 20 11.53 -11.48 -13.74
N GLY A 21 11.64 -10.15 -13.75
CA GLY A 21 12.48 -9.39 -12.83
C GLY A 21 13.95 -9.74 -12.88
N ALA A 22 14.51 -9.97 -14.07
CA ALA A 22 15.86 -10.46 -14.26
C ALA A 22 16.93 -9.42 -13.86
N HIS A 23 17.85 -9.82 -13.00
CA HIS A 23 19.07 -9.09 -12.66
C HIS A 23 20.30 -9.91 -13.05
N LEU A 24 21.30 -9.24 -13.61
CA LEU A 24 22.58 -9.86 -13.98
C LEU A 24 23.72 -9.28 -13.15
N TYR A 25 24.46 -10.17 -12.46
CA TYR A 25 25.60 -9.80 -11.62
C TYR A 25 26.87 -10.47 -12.13
N ARG A 26 28.02 -9.88 -11.81
CA ARG A 26 29.33 -10.49 -12.03
C ARG A 26 30.09 -10.54 -10.68
N GLN A 27 30.41 -11.76 -10.24
CA GLN A 27 31.13 -11.99 -8.98
C GLN A 27 32.10 -13.14 -9.11
N ALA A 28 33.35 -12.95 -8.65
CA ALA A 28 34.41 -13.97 -8.61
C ALA A 28 34.58 -14.76 -9.95
N GLY A 29 34.47 -14.05 -11.07
CA GLY A 29 34.66 -14.64 -12.42
C GLY A 29 33.47 -15.43 -12.96
N TRP A 30 32.30 -15.32 -12.33
CA TRP A 30 31.03 -15.85 -12.76
C TRP A 30 30.03 -14.75 -13.09
N TYR A 31 29.12 -15.03 -14.00
CA TYR A 31 27.89 -14.27 -14.23
C TYR A 31 26.75 -14.96 -13.53
N TYR A 32 25.96 -14.22 -12.75
CA TYR A 32 24.78 -14.71 -12.03
C TYR A 32 23.55 -14.05 -12.60
N LEU A 33 22.60 -14.86 -13.06
CA LEU A 33 21.29 -14.42 -13.48
C LEU A 33 20.32 -14.73 -12.33
N MET A 34 19.75 -13.70 -11.73
CA MET A 34 18.71 -13.80 -10.70
C MET A 34 17.39 -13.42 -11.30
N VAL A 35 16.35 -14.23 -11.09
CA VAL A 35 15.00 -14.01 -11.60
C VAL A 35 13.97 -14.28 -10.52
N ALA A 36 12.77 -13.66 -10.68
CA ALA A 36 11.59 -14.03 -9.94
C ALA A 36 10.82 -15.11 -10.68
N GLU A 37 10.23 -16.05 -9.97
CA GLU A 37 9.34 -17.08 -10.52
C GLU A 37 8.14 -17.33 -9.59
N GLY A 38 7.13 -18.07 -10.07
CA GLY A 38 5.92 -18.43 -9.34
C GLY A 38 4.87 -17.33 -9.30
N GLY A 39 5.09 -16.20 -9.96
CA GLY A 39 4.22 -15.01 -9.88
C GLY A 39 4.28 -14.35 -8.50
N THR A 40 3.50 -13.29 -8.29
CA THR A 40 3.52 -12.49 -7.05
C THR A 40 2.58 -13.01 -5.95
N SER A 41 2.22 -14.28 -5.97
CA SER A 41 1.38 -14.94 -4.96
C SER A 41 2.21 -15.76 -3.98
N TYR A 42 1.61 -16.77 -3.37
CA TYR A 42 2.26 -17.62 -2.35
C TYR A 42 3.38 -18.48 -2.90
N GLU A 43 3.35 -18.79 -4.20
CA GLU A 43 4.37 -19.54 -4.95
C GLU A 43 5.62 -18.71 -5.31
N HIS A 44 5.62 -17.42 -5.01
CA HIS A 44 6.70 -16.50 -5.34
C HIS A 44 8.05 -17.01 -4.85
N ALA A 45 9.06 -16.89 -5.69
CA ALA A 45 10.41 -17.39 -5.42
C ALA A 45 11.49 -16.51 -6.05
N VAL A 46 12.70 -16.62 -5.50
CA VAL A 46 13.94 -16.15 -6.12
C VAL A 46 14.66 -17.36 -6.67
N VAL A 47 14.95 -17.35 -7.97
CA VAL A 47 15.72 -18.37 -8.68
C VAL A 47 17.04 -17.74 -9.17
N VAL A 48 18.15 -18.46 -8.99
CA VAL A 48 19.49 -18.00 -9.37
C VAL A 48 20.15 -19.02 -10.29
N LEU A 49 20.81 -18.51 -11.31
CA LEU A 49 21.62 -19.29 -12.23
C LEU A 49 23.01 -18.66 -12.32
N ARG A 50 24.04 -19.43 -12.73
CA ARG A 50 25.36 -18.87 -13.02
C ARG A 50 25.98 -19.45 -14.29
N ALA A 51 26.88 -18.68 -14.90
CA ALA A 51 27.63 -19.08 -16.07
C ALA A 51 29.06 -18.50 -16.08
N LYS A 52 29.97 -19.10 -16.84
CA LYS A 52 31.34 -18.54 -17.05
C LYS A 52 31.38 -17.40 -18.05
N THR A 53 30.40 -17.36 -18.95
CA THR A 53 30.26 -16.29 -19.94
C THR A 53 28.87 -15.67 -19.81
N ILE A 54 28.76 -14.39 -20.21
CA ILE A 54 27.48 -13.66 -20.15
C ILE A 54 26.40 -14.36 -20.98
N ASP A 55 26.80 -15.05 -22.03
CA ASP A 55 25.90 -15.75 -22.95
C ASP A 55 25.55 -17.18 -22.50
N GLY A 56 26.05 -17.62 -21.36
CA GLY A 56 25.83 -18.98 -20.86
C GLY A 56 26.80 -20.03 -21.42
N PRO A 57 26.50 -21.31 -21.33
CA PRO A 57 25.27 -21.86 -20.74
C PRO A 57 25.18 -21.59 -19.22
N TYR A 58 23.97 -21.29 -18.76
CA TYR A 58 23.68 -21.06 -17.34
C TYR A 58 23.30 -22.36 -16.65
N GLU A 59 23.93 -22.64 -15.52
CA GLU A 59 23.57 -23.71 -14.60
C GLU A 59 22.67 -23.20 -13.48
N LEU A 60 21.66 -23.98 -13.10
CA LEU A 60 20.70 -23.63 -12.08
C LEU A 60 21.29 -23.84 -10.68
N HIS A 61 20.87 -23.00 -9.71
CA HIS A 61 21.21 -23.14 -8.31
C HIS A 61 20.85 -24.56 -7.78
N PRO A 62 21.70 -25.19 -6.95
CA PRO A 62 21.48 -26.56 -6.46
C PRO A 62 20.13 -26.76 -5.78
N ASP A 63 19.63 -25.76 -5.04
CA ASP A 63 18.34 -25.82 -4.35
C ASP A 63 17.16 -25.40 -5.25
N VAL A 64 17.38 -25.14 -6.54
CA VAL A 64 16.43 -24.60 -7.51
C VAL A 64 15.96 -23.19 -7.12
N THR A 65 15.33 -23.02 -5.96
CA THR A 65 14.92 -21.74 -5.40
C THR A 65 15.87 -21.30 -4.28
N MET A 66 16.47 -20.14 -4.43
CA MET A 66 17.31 -19.51 -3.40
C MET A 66 16.47 -19.02 -2.21
N MET A 67 15.26 -18.50 -2.49
CA MET A 67 14.29 -18.07 -1.50
C MET A 67 12.86 -18.34 -1.96
N THR A 68 12.03 -18.86 -1.07
CA THR A 68 10.57 -18.91 -1.21
C THR A 68 9.93 -19.23 0.14
N SER A 69 8.69 -18.78 0.38
CA SER A 69 7.87 -19.18 1.53
C SER A 69 6.83 -20.24 1.18
N TRP A 70 6.85 -20.77 -0.05
CA TRP A 70 5.84 -21.69 -0.59
C TRP A 70 5.58 -22.91 0.29
N HIS A 71 6.64 -23.55 0.78
CA HIS A 71 6.53 -24.78 1.56
C HIS A 71 6.31 -24.56 3.06
N LEU A 72 6.18 -23.30 3.51
CA LEU A 72 5.99 -22.92 4.91
C LEU A 72 4.77 -22.03 5.09
N PRO A 73 3.55 -22.55 5.06
CA PRO A 73 2.33 -21.76 5.24
C PRO A 73 2.28 -21.04 6.60
N GLU A 74 2.96 -21.57 7.62
CA GLU A 74 3.05 -20.97 8.97
C GLU A 74 4.05 -19.80 9.04
N ASN A 75 4.95 -19.65 8.07
CA ASN A 75 5.90 -18.54 8.08
C ASN A 75 5.14 -17.21 8.09
N PRO A 76 5.48 -16.27 9.01
CA PRO A 76 4.83 -14.96 9.05
C PRO A 76 5.07 -14.10 7.82
N LEU A 77 6.18 -14.34 7.08
CA LEU A 77 6.50 -13.67 5.82
C LEU A 77 6.16 -14.59 4.65
N GLN A 78 5.17 -14.19 3.89
CA GLN A 78 4.65 -14.94 2.73
C GLN A 78 4.94 -14.20 1.42
N LYS A 79 4.69 -14.85 0.28
CA LYS A 79 4.85 -14.25 -1.07
C LYS A 79 6.27 -13.72 -1.29
N SER A 80 7.28 -14.43 -0.77
CA SER A 80 8.68 -13.96 -0.75
C SER A 80 9.41 -14.35 -2.02
N GLY A 81 9.83 -13.34 -2.80
CA GLY A 81 10.50 -13.51 -4.09
C GLY A 81 11.03 -12.19 -4.66
N HIS A 82 11.35 -12.16 -5.94
CA HIS A 82 11.81 -10.98 -6.69
C HIS A 82 13.00 -10.28 -5.99
N GLY A 83 14.10 -11.03 -5.82
CA GLY A 83 15.28 -10.56 -5.09
C GLY A 83 16.20 -9.67 -5.91
N SER A 84 16.89 -8.75 -5.23
CA SER A 84 17.98 -7.94 -5.76
C SER A 84 19.17 -8.04 -4.82
N LEU A 85 20.31 -8.53 -5.32
CA LEU A 85 21.54 -8.62 -4.53
C LEU A 85 22.24 -7.27 -4.45
N LEU A 86 22.81 -7.01 -3.28
CA LEU A 86 23.67 -5.85 -3.03
C LEU A 86 24.85 -6.24 -2.16
N GLN A 87 25.97 -5.56 -2.34
CA GLN A 87 27.12 -5.65 -1.45
C GLN A 87 27.29 -4.32 -0.73
N THR A 88 27.42 -4.38 0.62
CA THR A 88 27.71 -3.19 1.43
C THR A 88 29.13 -2.71 1.18
N HIS A 89 29.45 -1.48 1.58
CA HIS A 89 30.80 -0.94 1.53
C HIS A 89 31.79 -1.69 2.47
N THR A 90 31.26 -2.45 3.44
CA THR A 90 32.03 -3.33 4.34
C THR A 90 32.23 -4.74 3.77
N GLY A 91 31.68 -5.02 2.58
CA GLY A 91 31.84 -6.29 1.87
C GLY A 91 30.80 -7.36 2.19
N GLU A 92 29.85 -7.07 3.07
CA GLU A 92 28.75 -7.98 3.39
C GLU A 92 27.73 -8.03 2.25
N TRP A 93 27.13 -9.21 2.04
CA TRP A 93 26.12 -9.37 1.01
C TRP A 93 24.73 -9.46 1.60
N TYR A 94 23.81 -8.74 0.98
CA TYR A 94 22.39 -8.75 1.29
C TYR A 94 21.55 -8.92 0.02
N MET A 95 20.30 -9.29 0.21
CA MET A 95 19.28 -9.31 -0.82
C MET A 95 18.07 -8.53 -0.31
N ALA A 96 17.64 -7.51 -1.03
CA ALA A 96 16.32 -6.95 -0.90
C ALA A 96 15.34 -7.82 -1.69
N TYR A 97 14.17 -8.09 -1.15
CA TYR A 97 13.17 -8.94 -1.79
C TYR A 97 11.75 -8.49 -1.46
N LEU A 98 10.81 -8.89 -2.31
CA LEU A 98 9.39 -8.66 -2.10
C LEU A 98 8.84 -9.70 -1.11
N THR A 99 7.99 -9.26 -0.18
CA THR A 99 7.30 -10.15 0.78
C THR A 99 5.96 -9.57 1.19
N SER A 100 5.20 -10.28 2.04
CA SER A 100 3.97 -9.81 2.65
C SER A 100 3.77 -10.41 4.02
N ARG A 101 3.05 -9.69 4.91
CA ARG A 101 2.62 -10.16 6.23
C ARG A 101 1.10 -10.38 6.23
N PRO A 102 0.59 -11.60 6.00
CA PRO A 102 -0.85 -11.84 5.97
C PRO A 102 -1.49 -11.78 7.37
N LEU A 103 -2.61 -11.08 7.49
CA LEU A 103 -3.53 -11.21 8.61
C LEU A 103 -4.31 -12.51 8.47
N ARG A 104 -4.34 -13.31 9.53
CA ARG A 104 -5.06 -14.58 9.59
C ARG A 104 -6.41 -14.40 10.28
N LEU A 105 -7.47 -14.88 9.64
CA LEU A 105 -8.79 -14.87 10.26
C LEU A 105 -8.90 -16.00 11.28
N PRO A 106 -9.47 -15.76 12.47
CA PRO A 106 -9.69 -16.80 13.47
C PRO A 106 -10.54 -17.94 12.93
N GLY A 107 -10.10 -19.19 13.17
CA GLY A 107 -10.83 -20.38 12.76
C GLY A 107 -10.73 -20.74 11.26
N VAL A 108 -10.03 -19.94 10.44
CA VAL A 108 -9.79 -20.27 9.04
C VAL A 108 -8.48 -21.05 8.92
N PRO A 109 -8.51 -22.31 8.44
CA PRO A 109 -7.29 -23.11 8.30
C PRO A 109 -6.38 -22.55 7.21
N LEU A 110 -5.07 -22.71 7.41
CA LEU A 110 -4.07 -22.37 6.40
C LEU A 110 -4.03 -23.48 5.33
N LEU A 111 -4.11 -23.08 4.08
CA LEU A 111 -4.03 -24.00 2.96
C LEU A 111 -2.58 -24.13 2.46
N ALA A 112 -2.19 -25.32 2.05
CA ALA A 112 -0.88 -25.54 1.44
C ALA A 112 -0.75 -24.78 0.11
N SER A 113 -1.86 -24.64 -0.64
CA SER A 113 -1.94 -23.92 -1.91
C SER A 113 -2.93 -22.75 -1.80
N GLY A 114 -2.43 -21.54 -1.68
CA GLY A 114 -3.25 -20.34 -1.51
C GLY A 114 -3.84 -20.19 -0.10
N GLY A 115 -4.66 -19.17 0.12
CA GLY A 115 -5.47 -19.01 1.35
C GLY A 115 -4.69 -18.97 2.66
N ARG A 116 -3.60 -18.20 2.75
CA ARG A 116 -2.75 -18.09 3.94
C ARG A 116 -3.02 -16.84 4.77
N GLY A 117 -4.12 -16.18 4.53
CA GLY A 117 -4.51 -14.92 5.14
C GLY A 117 -4.66 -13.80 4.12
N TYR A 118 -4.75 -12.58 4.60
CA TYR A 118 -5.05 -11.37 3.84
C TYR A 118 -3.99 -10.31 4.08
N CYS A 119 -3.48 -9.68 3.04
CA CYS A 119 -2.36 -8.74 3.10
C CYS A 119 -2.82 -7.29 2.85
N PRO A 120 -3.50 -6.60 3.79
CA PRO A 120 -3.91 -5.21 3.60
C PRO A 120 -2.72 -4.25 3.44
N LEU A 121 -1.56 -4.58 4.00
CA LEU A 121 -0.33 -3.82 3.78
C LEU A 121 0.26 -4.05 2.38
N GLY A 122 -0.27 -5.01 1.63
CA GLY A 122 0.17 -5.38 0.29
C GLY A 122 1.54 -6.02 0.25
N ARG A 123 2.37 -5.61 -0.73
CA ARG A 123 3.77 -6.05 -0.83
C ARG A 123 4.68 -5.10 -0.07
N GLU A 124 5.54 -5.69 0.75
CA GLU A 124 6.53 -5.01 1.57
C GLU A 124 7.94 -5.42 1.12
N THR A 125 8.94 -4.63 1.46
CA THR A 125 10.33 -4.98 1.17
C THR A 125 10.96 -5.62 2.41
N GLY A 126 11.43 -6.85 2.24
CA GLY A 126 12.27 -7.54 3.20
C GLY A 126 13.74 -7.47 2.82
N ILE A 127 14.62 -7.70 3.79
CA ILE A 127 16.06 -7.91 3.56
C ILE A 127 16.47 -9.30 4.06
N ALA A 128 17.46 -9.91 3.41
CA ALA A 128 18.07 -11.15 3.85
C ALA A 128 19.58 -11.04 3.74
N ARG A 129 20.33 -11.54 4.74
CA ARG A 129 21.77 -11.65 4.64
C ARG A 129 22.15 -12.84 3.76
N ILE A 130 23.17 -12.67 2.91
CA ILE A 130 23.59 -13.66 1.92
C ILE A 130 24.98 -14.18 2.26
N GLU A 131 25.11 -15.49 2.27
CA GLU A 131 26.36 -16.23 2.37
C GLU A 131 26.75 -16.83 1.03
N TRP A 132 28.03 -16.77 0.70
CA TRP A 132 28.56 -17.44 -0.49
C TRP A 132 29.18 -18.78 -0.11
N ARG A 133 28.65 -19.86 -0.67
CA ARG A 133 29.16 -21.23 -0.47
C ARG A 133 29.36 -21.90 -1.83
N ASP A 134 30.56 -22.43 -2.09
CA ASP A 134 30.94 -23.10 -3.36
C ASP A 134 30.62 -22.27 -4.62
N GLY A 135 30.76 -20.94 -4.48
CA GLY A 135 30.43 -19.98 -5.54
C GLY A 135 28.95 -19.83 -5.84
N TRP A 136 28.08 -20.12 -4.87
CA TRP A 136 26.64 -19.88 -4.92
C TRP A 136 26.17 -18.99 -3.77
N PRO A 137 25.22 -18.06 -4.01
CA PRO A 137 24.61 -17.28 -2.95
C PRO A 137 23.53 -18.09 -2.24
N TYR A 138 23.49 -18.04 -0.92
CA TYR A 138 22.47 -18.64 -0.07
C TYR A 138 21.95 -17.61 0.93
N VAL A 139 20.69 -17.71 1.29
CA VAL A 139 20.13 -16.95 2.41
C VAL A 139 20.69 -17.53 3.72
N GLU A 140 21.27 -16.66 4.57
CA GLU A 140 21.73 -17.05 5.91
C GLU A 140 20.56 -17.59 6.74
N GLY A 141 20.75 -18.74 7.38
CA GLY A 141 19.70 -19.39 8.18
C GLY A 141 18.65 -20.19 7.39
N GLY A 142 18.77 -20.26 6.06
CA GLY A 142 17.90 -21.08 5.20
C GLY A 142 17.10 -20.26 4.19
N ARG A 143 16.48 -20.96 3.23
CA ARG A 143 15.83 -20.35 2.05
C ARG A 143 14.47 -19.70 2.29
N HIS A 144 14.14 -19.39 3.53
CA HIS A 144 12.87 -18.76 3.88
C HIS A 144 13.09 -17.33 4.39
N ALA A 145 12.13 -16.46 4.09
CA ALA A 145 12.12 -15.11 4.64
C ALA A 145 12.05 -15.13 6.18
N GLN A 146 12.83 -14.29 6.82
CA GLN A 146 12.93 -14.18 8.28
C GLN A 146 12.47 -12.80 8.74
N LEU A 147 11.74 -12.73 9.87
CA LEU A 147 11.29 -11.47 10.47
C LEU A 147 12.46 -10.61 10.98
N THR A 148 13.52 -11.25 11.42
CA THR A 148 14.70 -10.59 11.96
C THR A 148 15.95 -11.16 11.30
N VAL A 149 16.80 -10.29 10.81
CA VAL A 149 18.10 -10.64 10.22
C VAL A 149 19.18 -9.77 10.84
N PRO A 150 20.45 -10.25 10.90
CA PRO A 150 21.57 -9.40 11.31
C PRO A 150 21.66 -8.17 10.39
N GLY A 151 21.70 -6.99 10.98
CA GLY A 151 21.91 -5.75 10.24
C GLY A 151 23.33 -5.65 9.65
N PRO A 152 23.52 -4.87 8.56
CA PRO A 152 24.84 -4.62 8.00
C PRO A 152 25.70 -3.82 8.97
N GLN A 153 27.03 -4.03 8.93
CA GLN A 153 28.00 -3.24 9.67
C GLN A 153 28.13 -1.85 9.03
N VAL A 154 27.23 -0.97 9.40
CA VAL A 154 27.21 0.44 8.99
C VAL A 154 27.36 1.30 10.24
N ALA A 155 27.82 2.56 10.06
CA ALA A 155 27.81 3.52 11.16
C ALA A 155 26.39 3.62 11.73
N GLU A 156 26.27 3.57 13.05
CA GLU A 156 24.98 3.73 13.72
C GLU A 156 24.35 5.06 13.27
N GLN A 157 23.29 4.96 12.50
CA GLN A 157 22.36 6.07 12.31
C GLN A 157 21.20 5.85 13.27
N PRO A 158 20.68 6.89 13.91
CA PRO A 158 19.46 6.77 14.69
C PRO A 158 18.41 6.18 13.75
N ALA A 159 17.74 5.11 14.22
CA ALA A 159 16.60 4.56 13.50
C ALA A 159 15.68 5.73 13.16
N ALA A 160 15.31 5.87 11.90
CA ALA A 160 14.24 6.79 11.52
C ALA A 160 13.06 6.46 12.44
N ALA A 161 12.57 7.44 13.17
CA ALA A 161 11.47 7.22 14.09
C ALA A 161 10.29 6.66 13.29
N GLN A 162 9.97 5.38 13.49
CA GLN A 162 8.69 4.82 13.06
C GLN A 162 7.63 5.36 14.03
N GLY A 163 7.45 6.67 13.98
CA GLY A 163 6.61 7.41 14.87
C GLY A 163 5.39 7.97 14.17
N ASN A 164 4.66 8.75 14.92
CA ASN A 164 3.55 9.51 14.43
C ASN A 164 4.00 10.39 13.26
N TRP A 165 3.27 10.33 12.17
CA TRP A 165 3.45 11.20 11.02
C TRP A 165 2.33 12.23 11.00
N ARG A 166 2.67 13.47 10.65
CA ARG A 166 1.72 14.56 10.51
C ARG A 166 2.21 15.52 9.42
N ASP A 167 1.29 15.92 8.57
CA ASP A 167 1.48 16.98 7.60
C ASP A 167 0.48 18.11 7.93
N ASP A 168 0.98 19.29 8.21
CA ASP A 168 0.20 20.52 8.45
C ASP A 168 0.03 21.36 7.17
N PHE A 169 0.49 20.82 6.02
CA PHE A 169 0.39 21.45 4.70
C PHE A 169 1.00 22.84 4.61
N ASP A 170 2.04 23.10 5.39
CA ASP A 170 2.78 24.35 5.39
C ASP A 170 3.78 24.47 4.23
N ASP A 171 4.17 23.36 3.63
CA ASP A 171 5.09 23.30 2.51
C ASP A 171 4.38 23.57 1.18
N SER A 172 5.14 24.04 0.18
CA SER A 172 4.62 24.28 -1.18
C SER A 172 4.51 23.03 -2.05
N THR A 173 4.97 21.88 -1.55
CA THR A 173 4.91 20.57 -2.21
C THR A 173 4.37 19.53 -1.25
N LEU A 174 3.66 18.53 -1.77
CA LEU A 174 3.18 17.42 -0.96
C LEU A 174 4.34 16.64 -0.34
N ASP A 175 4.14 16.20 0.91
CA ASP A 175 5.04 15.27 1.58
C ASP A 175 5.22 14.00 0.72
N PRO A 176 6.44 13.44 0.57
CA PRO A 176 6.71 12.23 -0.20
C PRO A 176 5.94 10.98 0.26
N GLU A 177 5.44 10.95 1.50
CA GLU A 177 4.59 9.86 2.01
C GLU A 177 3.17 9.91 1.43
N LEU A 178 2.75 11.04 0.88
CA LEU A 178 1.46 11.23 0.24
C LEU A 178 1.52 10.85 -1.24
N GLN A 179 0.55 10.10 -1.68
CA GLN A 179 0.46 9.58 -3.03
C GLN A 179 -0.88 9.97 -3.68
N ILE A 180 -0.85 10.07 -4.99
CA ILE A 180 -1.99 10.43 -5.82
C ILE A 180 -2.19 9.34 -6.86
N LEU A 181 -3.40 9.21 -7.38
CA LEU A 181 -3.73 8.19 -8.36
C LEU A 181 -3.50 8.69 -9.79
N ARG A 182 -2.70 7.95 -10.57
CA ARG A 182 -2.55 7.98 -12.04
C ARG A 182 -1.88 9.20 -12.64
N ILE A 183 -2.05 10.38 -12.07
CA ILE A 183 -1.47 11.63 -12.56
C ILE A 183 -0.68 12.32 -11.43
N PRO A 184 0.32 13.15 -11.72
CA PRO A 184 0.97 13.99 -10.72
C PRO A 184 -0.02 14.96 -10.06
N PHE A 185 0.26 15.38 -8.82
CA PHE A 185 -0.49 16.45 -8.18
C PHE A 185 -0.27 17.77 -8.91
N ASP A 186 -1.35 18.40 -9.32
CA ASP A 186 -1.34 19.68 -10.00
C ASP A 186 -2.59 20.52 -9.64
N ASP A 187 -2.67 21.71 -10.20
CA ASP A 187 -3.74 22.69 -9.94
C ASP A 187 -5.13 22.21 -10.40
N THR A 188 -5.25 21.08 -11.08
CA THR A 188 -6.57 20.48 -11.40
C THR A 188 -7.10 19.62 -10.28
N LEU A 189 -6.22 19.11 -9.42
CA LEU A 189 -6.57 18.27 -8.27
C LEU A 189 -6.65 19.07 -6.98
N GLY A 190 -5.76 20.06 -6.80
CA GLY A 190 -5.71 20.82 -5.57
C GLY A 190 -4.55 21.80 -5.51
N SER A 191 -4.38 22.44 -4.35
CA SER A 191 -3.34 23.46 -4.14
C SER A 191 -2.92 23.51 -2.68
N LEU A 192 -1.61 23.68 -2.44
CA LEU A 192 -1.02 23.98 -1.12
C LEU A 192 -0.79 25.48 -0.90
N THR A 193 -1.06 26.30 -1.91
CA THR A 193 -0.80 27.76 -1.86
C THR A 193 -2.07 28.62 -1.94
N ALA A 194 -3.18 28.06 -2.41
CA ALA A 194 -4.45 28.76 -2.51
C ALA A 194 -4.99 29.17 -1.13
N ARG A 195 -4.65 28.41 -0.09
CA ARG A 195 -4.89 28.74 1.31
C ARG A 195 -3.68 28.24 2.12
N PRO A 196 -2.75 29.12 2.53
CA PRO A 196 -1.58 28.71 3.30
C PRO A 196 -1.94 27.96 4.58
N GLY A 197 -1.21 26.87 4.89
CA GLY A 197 -1.50 25.98 6.02
C GLY A 197 -2.67 25.03 5.79
N TYR A 198 -3.10 24.85 4.54
CA TYR A 198 -4.15 23.89 4.17
C TYR A 198 -3.83 23.19 2.84
N LEU A 199 -4.18 21.92 2.75
CA LEU A 199 -4.36 21.27 1.47
C LEU A 199 -5.78 21.57 0.96
N ARG A 200 -5.90 22.37 -0.09
CA ARG A 200 -7.15 22.51 -0.83
C ARG A 200 -7.26 21.43 -1.88
N LEU A 201 -8.30 20.61 -1.81
CA LEU A 201 -8.65 19.68 -2.88
C LEU A 201 -9.87 20.20 -3.64
N TYR A 202 -9.76 20.26 -4.96
CA TYR A 202 -10.88 20.60 -5.84
C TYR A 202 -11.73 19.37 -6.10
N GLY A 203 -13.05 19.50 -6.11
CA GLY A 203 -13.96 18.40 -6.39
C GLY A 203 -13.81 17.90 -7.83
N ASN A 204 -13.58 16.61 -7.97
CA ASN A 204 -13.49 15.91 -9.25
C ASN A 204 -14.34 14.63 -9.20
N ASP A 205 -13.96 13.60 -9.96
CA ASP A 205 -14.67 12.32 -10.04
C ASP A 205 -14.72 11.59 -8.69
N SER A 206 -15.72 10.73 -8.55
CA SER A 206 -15.89 9.85 -7.39
C SER A 206 -14.79 8.79 -7.26
N LEU A 207 -14.67 8.17 -6.07
CA LEU A 207 -13.67 7.13 -5.76
C LEU A 207 -13.76 5.88 -6.66
N ASN A 208 -14.87 5.63 -7.34
CA ASN A 208 -14.99 4.53 -8.30
C ASN A 208 -14.57 4.88 -9.73
N SER A 209 -14.26 6.14 -10.00
CA SER A 209 -13.73 6.56 -11.30
C SER A 209 -12.35 5.95 -11.57
N THR A 210 -12.04 5.74 -12.84
CA THR A 210 -10.72 5.35 -13.32
C THR A 210 -9.99 6.49 -14.03
N PHE A 211 -10.52 7.70 -13.97
CA PHE A 211 -9.98 8.91 -14.61
C PHE A 211 -9.37 9.87 -13.58
N THR A 212 -10.05 10.96 -13.27
CA THR A 212 -9.50 12.04 -12.43
C THR A 212 -10.18 12.04 -11.06
N GLN A 213 -9.44 11.67 -10.04
CA GLN A 213 -9.89 11.67 -8.65
C GLN A 213 -9.03 12.64 -7.85
N SER A 214 -9.63 13.56 -7.11
CA SER A 214 -8.93 14.39 -6.13
C SER A 214 -8.76 13.61 -4.82
N THR A 215 -7.84 12.64 -4.86
CA THR A 215 -7.50 11.80 -3.72
C THR A 215 -6.02 11.93 -3.40
N VAL A 216 -5.70 12.35 -2.18
CA VAL A 216 -4.34 12.38 -1.64
C VAL A 216 -4.29 11.43 -0.46
N ALA A 217 -3.48 10.38 -0.55
CA ALA A 217 -3.53 9.27 0.39
C ALA A 217 -2.15 8.76 0.77
N ARG A 218 -2.07 8.20 1.97
CA ARG A 218 -0.90 7.52 2.50
C ARG A 218 -1.15 6.01 2.53
N ARG A 219 -0.14 5.22 2.20
CA ARG A 219 -0.20 3.77 2.28
C ARG A 219 -0.28 3.29 3.73
N TRP A 220 -1.07 2.25 3.99
CA TRP A 220 -1.03 1.54 5.27
C TRP A 220 0.33 0.86 5.44
N GLN A 221 0.98 1.12 6.57
CA GLN A 221 2.27 0.53 6.94
C GLN A 221 2.18 -0.30 8.22
N HIS A 222 1.07 -0.17 8.96
CA HIS A 222 0.81 -0.84 10.23
C HIS A 222 -0.55 -1.51 10.23
N PHE A 223 -0.69 -2.60 10.97
CA PHE A 223 -1.96 -3.29 11.15
C PHE A 223 -2.87 -2.59 12.15
N THR A 224 -2.29 -1.79 13.04
CA THR A 224 -3.02 -0.99 14.02
C THR A 224 -2.49 0.44 13.96
N PHE A 225 -3.38 1.36 13.63
CA PHE A 225 -3.06 2.78 13.50
C PHE A 225 -4.32 3.63 13.59
N ARG A 226 -4.11 4.90 13.82
CA ARG A 226 -5.10 5.97 13.71
C ARG A 226 -4.70 6.92 12.60
N ALA A 227 -5.67 7.38 11.81
CA ALA A 227 -5.48 8.50 10.89
C ALA A 227 -6.60 9.52 11.09
N GLU A 228 -6.24 10.81 11.03
CA GLU A 228 -7.15 11.90 11.39
C GLU A 228 -6.89 13.12 10.51
N THR A 229 -7.96 13.89 10.27
CA THR A 229 -7.92 15.20 9.61
C THR A 229 -8.94 16.14 10.20
N ARG A 230 -8.67 17.43 10.09
CA ARG A 230 -9.63 18.53 10.26
C ARG A 230 -9.94 19.12 8.89
N MET A 231 -11.20 19.30 8.59
CA MET A 231 -11.65 19.75 7.28
C MET A 231 -12.66 20.89 7.40
N GLN A 232 -12.56 21.87 6.50
CA GLN A 232 -13.59 22.87 6.22
C GLN A 232 -14.18 22.58 4.84
N PHE A 233 -15.49 22.38 4.80
CA PHE A 233 -16.20 22.05 3.56
C PHE A 233 -17.62 22.59 3.60
N SER A 234 -18.05 23.22 2.53
CA SER A 234 -19.36 23.87 2.40
C SER A 234 -20.07 23.41 1.12
N PRO A 235 -20.51 22.13 1.07
CA PRO A 235 -21.29 21.64 -0.06
C PRO A 235 -22.65 22.34 -0.14
N VAL A 236 -23.18 22.46 -1.34
CA VAL A 236 -24.49 23.08 -1.59
C VAL A 236 -25.55 22.08 -2.09
N HIS A 237 -25.14 20.87 -2.43
CA HIS A 237 -26.03 19.76 -2.80
C HIS A 237 -25.33 18.40 -2.66
N PHE A 238 -26.08 17.31 -2.75
CA PHE A 238 -25.65 15.93 -2.47
C PHE A 238 -24.58 15.35 -3.42
N GLN A 239 -24.30 16.01 -4.54
CA GLN A 239 -23.28 15.59 -5.53
C GLN A 239 -21.89 16.13 -5.18
N GLN A 240 -21.79 16.87 -4.09
CA GLN A 240 -20.54 17.41 -3.56
C GLN A 240 -20.21 16.72 -2.24
N SER A 241 -19.05 16.12 -2.13
CA SER A 241 -18.63 15.46 -0.90
C SER A 241 -17.13 15.62 -0.65
N ALA A 242 -16.74 15.67 0.64
CA ALA A 242 -15.33 15.66 1.03
C ALA A 242 -15.15 14.91 2.36
N GLY A 243 -14.01 14.23 2.52
CA GLY A 243 -13.74 13.50 3.75
C GLY A 243 -12.56 12.55 3.71
N LEU A 244 -12.64 11.51 4.56
CA LEU A 244 -11.60 10.52 4.84
C LEU A 244 -11.97 9.16 4.24
N THR A 245 -11.06 8.57 3.46
CA THR A 245 -11.28 7.27 2.80
C THR A 245 -10.26 6.22 3.24
N CYS A 246 -10.70 4.95 3.31
CA CYS A 246 -9.85 3.78 3.27
C CYS A 246 -10.02 3.13 1.90
N TYR A 247 -8.96 3.08 1.11
CA TYR A 247 -9.00 2.80 -0.31
C TYR A 247 -8.03 1.70 -0.71
N TYR A 248 -8.47 0.76 -1.53
CA TYR A 248 -7.59 -0.21 -2.19
C TYR A 248 -7.54 0.02 -3.71
N ASN A 249 -8.69 0.08 -4.35
CA ASN A 249 -8.85 0.39 -5.77
C ASN A 249 -10.26 0.95 -6.03
N SER A 250 -10.57 1.32 -7.28
CA SER A 250 -11.84 1.92 -7.67
C SER A 250 -13.09 1.05 -7.42
N LYS A 251 -12.94 -0.20 -6.97
CA LYS A 251 -14.05 -1.15 -6.71
C LYS A 251 -14.14 -1.59 -5.25
N ASN A 252 -13.14 -1.20 -4.42
CA ASN A 252 -13.03 -1.65 -3.03
C ASN A 252 -12.48 -0.52 -2.18
N TRP A 253 -13.35 0.16 -1.48
CA TRP A 253 -13.04 1.30 -0.62
C TRP A 253 -14.19 1.57 0.34
N SER A 254 -13.95 2.37 1.36
CA SER A 254 -14.97 3.01 2.20
C SER A 254 -14.66 4.50 2.33
N TYR A 255 -15.69 5.31 2.54
CA TYR A 255 -15.57 6.75 2.59
C TYR A 255 -16.50 7.32 3.66
N CYS A 256 -15.94 8.06 4.61
CA CYS A 256 -16.65 8.86 5.58
C CYS A 256 -16.51 10.32 5.19
N PHE A 257 -17.62 10.98 4.93
CA PHE A 257 -17.61 12.29 4.26
C PHE A 257 -18.71 13.21 4.75
N VAL A 258 -18.50 14.49 4.51
CA VAL A 258 -19.53 15.52 4.61
C VAL A 258 -20.11 15.74 3.23
N ASP A 259 -21.43 15.80 3.13
CA ASP A 259 -22.19 16.25 1.96
C ASP A 259 -23.33 17.23 2.38
N TYR A 260 -24.24 17.48 1.48
CA TYR A 260 -25.44 18.28 1.72
C TYR A 260 -26.69 17.46 1.47
N GLU A 261 -27.60 17.45 2.44
CA GLU A 261 -28.92 16.83 2.32
C GLU A 261 -29.99 17.93 2.25
N GLU A 262 -30.85 17.87 1.24
CA GLU A 262 -31.91 18.85 1.07
C GLU A 262 -32.86 18.88 2.29
N GLY A 263 -33.05 20.05 2.86
CA GLY A 263 -33.89 20.24 4.06
C GLY A 263 -33.19 19.92 5.39
N GLN A 264 -31.98 19.38 5.38
CA GLN A 264 -31.21 19.07 6.58
C GLN A 264 -29.89 19.86 6.65
N GLY A 265 -29.36 20.33 5.50
CA GLY A 265 -28.08 21.00 5.41
C GLY A 265 -26.91 20.01 5.34
N ARG A 266 -25.75 20.38 5.93
CA ARG A 266 -24.57 19.50 5.94
C ARG A 266 -24.80 18.26 6.78
N THR A 267 -24.41 17.11 6.25
CA THR A 267 -24.51 15.82 6.95
C THR A 267 -23.22 15.01 6.81
N ILE A 268 -22.92 14.18 7.81
CA ILE A 268 -21.89 13.14 7.70
C ILE A 268 -22.57 11.85 7.28
N LYS A 269 -22.01 11.22 6.27
CA LYS A 269 -22.43 9.91 5.74
C LYS A 269 -21.24 8.99 5.59
N VAL A 270 -21.54 7.71 5.37
CA VAL A 270 -20.55 6.71 5.00
C VAL A 270 -21.08 5.88 3.84
N ILE A 271 -20.16 5.54 2.94
CA ILE A 271 -20.40 4.59 1.85
C ILE A 271 -19.28 3.57 1.81
N GLN A 272 -19.59 2.35 1.46
CA GLN A 272 -18.62 1.31 1.12
C GLN A 272 -18.89 0.79 -0.26
N LEU A 273 -17.83 0.58 -1.04
CA LEU A 273 -17.86 -0.20 -2.27
C LEU A 273 -17.06 -1.49 -2.04
N ASP A 274 -17.73 -2.64 -2.14
CA ASP A 274 -17.12 -3.96 -1.98
C ASP A 274 -17.39 -4.78 -3.25
N HIS A 275 -16.32 -5.11 -4.01
CA HIS A 275 -16.45 -5.73 -5.33
C HIS A 275 -17.44 -4.99 -6.27
N ASN A 276 -17.36 -3.67 -6.24
CA ASN A 276 -18.27 -2.79 -7.01
C ASN A 276 -19.75 -2.85 -6.57
N VAL A 277 -20.03 -3.39 -5.40
CA VAL A 277 -21.38 -3.38 -4.79
C VAL A 277 -21.42 -2.29 -3.72
N PRO A 278 -22.25 -1.24 -3.90
CA PRO A 278 -22.36 -0.14 -2.93
C PRO A 278 -23.18 -0.54 -1.70
N SER A 279 -22.79 0.01 -0.56
CA SER A 279 -23.52 -0.06 0.71
C SER A 279 -23.54 1.32 1.35
N TRP A 280 -24.72 1.75 1.83
CA TRP A 280 -24.99 3.06 2.41
C TRP A 280 -25.56 2.93 3.83
N PRO A 281 -24.74 2.58 4.84
CA PRO A 281 -25.24 2.23 6.18
C PRO A 281 -26.02 3.34 6.88
N LEU A 282 -25.73 4.62 6.58
CA LEU A 282 -26.39 5.78 7.20
C LEU A 282 -27.35 6.50 6.25
N HIS A 283 -27.79 5.88 5.17
CA HIS A 283 -28.66 6.53 4.16
C HIS A 283 -29.95 7.10 4.77
N GLU A 284 -30.61 6.32 5.61
CA GLU A 284 -31.88 6.68 6.26
C GLU A 284 -31.69 7.67 7.44
N GLN A 285 -30.51 7.69 8.04
CA GLN A 285 -30.22 8.46 9.24
C GLN A 285 -28.81 9.08 9.15
N PRO A 286 -28.62 10.06 8.25
CA PRO A 286 -27.34 10.77 8.18
C PRO A 286 -27.10 11.56 9.46
N ILE A 287 -25.85 11.79 9.82
CA ILE A 287 -25.47 12.52 11.02
C ILE A 287 -25.46 14.02 10.69
N PRO A 288 -26.33 14.85 11.31
CA PRO A 288 -26.36 16.27 11.00
C PRO A 288 -25.10 16.97 11.51
N VAL A 289 -24.51 17.82 10.67
CA VAL A 289 -23.44 18.73 11.07
C VAL A 289 -24.07 20.02 11.59
N PRO A 290 -23.77 20.46 12.83
CA PRO A 290 -24.31 21.70 13.36
C PRO A 290 -24.01 22.87 12.43
N GLU A 291 -24.98 23.78 12.25
CA GLU A 291 -24.85 24.90 11.34
C GLU A 291 -23.65 25.81 11.71
N GLN A 292 -23.40 25.98 13.02
CA GLN A 292 -22.29 26.77 13.58
C GLN A 292 -20.92 26.05 13.51
N ALA A 293 -20.85 24.76 13.16
CA ALA A 293 -19.59 24.05 13.04
C ALA A 293 -18.85 24.48 11.76
N GLU A 294 -17.81 25.28 11.90
CA GLU A 294 -16.96 25.72 10.79
C GLU A 294 -16.08 24.59 10.26
N SER A 295 -15.73 23.64 11.12
CA SER A 295 -14.85 22.51 10.79
C SER A 295 -15.50 21.21 11.23
N VAL A 296 -15.13 20.14 10.52
CA VAL A 296 -15.42 18.75 10.91
C VAL A 296 -14.11 18.00 11.02
N TRP A 297 -13.93 17.30 12.12
CA TRP A 297 -12.82 16.36 12.30
C TRP A 297 -13.31 14.97 11.95
N LEU A 298 -12.54 14.27 11.15
CA LEU A 298 -12.78 12.87 10.79
C LEU A 298 -11.57 12.02 11.17
N ARG A 299 -11.86 10.86 11.71
CA ARG A 299 -10.85 9.91 12.18
C ARG A 299 -11.21 8.49 11.74
N VAL A 300 -10.20 7.70 11.44
CA VAL A 300 -10.33 6.25 11.30
C VAL A 300 -9.36 5.56 12.26
N ASP A 301 -9.86 4.61 13.02
CA ASP A 301 -9.08 3.70 13.84
C ASP A 301 -9.09 2.33 13.20
N VAL A 302 -7.90 1.84 12.82
CA VAL A 302 -7.69 0.50 12.27
C VAL A 302 -7.10 -0.38 13.36
N ASP A 303 -7.73 -1.52 13.64
CA ASP A 303 -7.23 -2.54 14.56
C ASP A 303 -7.24 -3.91 13.87
N LYS A 304 -6.12 -4.24 13.26
CA LYS A 304 -5.86 -5.52 12.58
C LYS A 304 -6.95 -5.87 11.55
N LEU A 305 -7.99 -6.56 12.01
CA LEU A 305 -9.03 -7.13 11.14
C LEU A 305 -10.18 -6.19 10.84
N VAL A 306 -10.32 -5.10 11.61
CA VAL A 306 -11.45 -4.17 11.52
C VAL A 306 -11.00 -2.72 11.56
N TYR A 307 -11.86 -1.83 11.07
CA TYR A 307 -11.68 -0.40 11.26
C TYR A 307 -13.02 0.31 11.43
N ARG A 308 -12.96 1.50 12.06
CA ARG A 308 -14.13 2.32 12.37
C ARG A 308 -13.81 3.78 12.14
N TYR A 309 -14.79 4.50 11.65
CA TYR A 309 -14.73 5.96 11.59
C TYR A 309 -15.31 6.58 12.85
N SER A 310 -14.84 7.77 13.17
CA SER A 310 -15.39 8.67 14.17
C SER A 310 -15.30 10.12 13.68
N TYR A 311 -16.09 10.98 14.28
CA TYR A 311 -16.13 12.39 13.95
C TYR A 311 -16.17 13.27 15.20
N SER A 312 -15.80 14.53 15.05
CA SER A 312 -15.93 15.57 16.07
C SER A 312 -16.28 16.89 15.42
N PHE A 313 -16.91 17.78 16.20
CA PHE A 313 -17.20 19.16 15.79
C PHE A 313 -16.40 20.21 16.58
N ASP A 314 -15.65 19.76 17.60
CA ASP A 314 -14.81 20.61 18.46
C ASP A 314 -13.34 20.16 18.54
N GLY A 315 -13.03 18.97 17.96
CA GLY A 315 -11.71 18.36 18.01
C GLY A 315 -11.40 17.62 19.33
N GLU A 316 -12.27 17.72 20.33
CA GLU A 316 -12.08 17.14 21.67
C GLU A 316 -13.06 15.98 21.93
N THR A 317 -14.33 16.19 21.63
CA THR A 317 -15.42 15.23 21.85
C THR A 317 -15.63 14.37 20.61
N TRP A 318 -15.28 13.09 20.69
CA TRP A 318 -15.36 12.15 19.57
C TRP A 318 -16.60 11.27 19.64
N HIS A 319 -17.28 11.16 18.51
CA HIS A 319 -18.46 10.32 18.34
C HIS A 319 -18.15 9.21 17.32
N ALA A 320 -18.46 7.98 17.68
CA ALA A 320 -18.28 6.86 16.77
C ALA A 320 -19.35 6.88 15.66
N VAL A 321 -18.92 6.66 14.43
CA VAL A 321 -19.83 6.27 13.34
C VAL A 321 -20.26 4.82 13.62
N PRO A 322 -21.58 4.51 13.70
CA PRO A 322 -22.06 3.21 14.17
C PRO A 322 -21.91 2.08 13.12
N VAL A 323 -20.76 2.03 12.46
CA VAL A 323 -20.44 1.04 11.42
C VAL A 323 -19.04 0.50 11.65
N THR A 324 -18.87 -0.80 11.49
CA THR A 324 -17.56 -1.47 11.53
C THR A 324 -17.27 -2.09 10.18
N TYR A 325 -16.09 -1.82 9.67
CA TYR A 325 -15.60 -2.34 8.39
C TYR A 325 -14.54 -3.41 8.60
N GLU A 326 -14.40 -4.31 7.65
CA GLU A 326 -13.44 -5.42 7.66
C GLU A 326 -12.17 -5.00 6.91
N ALA A 327 -11.09 -4.71 7.67
CA ALA A 327 -9.81 -4.23 7.12
C ALA A 327 -9.14 -5.23 6.16
N TRP A 328 -9.29 -6.54 6.42
CA TRP A 328 -8.74 -7.60 5.58
C TRP A 328 -9.33 -7.63 4.17
N LYS A 329 -10.51 -7.04 3.95
CA LYS A 329 -11.12 -6.90 2.61
C LYS A 329 -10.38 -5.91 1.72
N LEU A 330 -9.59 -5.02 2.28
CA LEU A 330 -8.72 -4.11 1.52
C LEU A 330 -7.37 -4.78 1.21
N SER A 331 -7.41 -5.95 0.58
CA SER A 331 -6.23 -6.75 0.24
C SER A 331 -6.39 -7.45 -1.11
N ASP A 332 -5.27 -7.74 -1.78
CA ASP A 332 -5.27 -8.53 -3.01
C ASP A 332 -5.81 -9.95 -2.82
N ASP A 333 -5.60 -10.54 -1.65
CA ASP A 333 -6.09 -11.87 -1.31
C ASP A 333 -7.63 -11.94 -1.28
N TYR A 334 -8.30 -10.86 -0.88
CA TYR A 334 -9.76 -10.77 -0.90
C TYR A 334 -10.29 -10.37 -2.27
N ILE A 335 -9.71 -9.32 -2.85
CA ILE A 335 -10.22 -8.72 -4.08
C ILE A 335 -10.04 -9.67 -5.26
N GLY A 336 -8.99 -10.49 -5.24
CA GLY A 336 -8.69 -11.44 -6.29
C GLY A 336 -8.35 -10.77 -7.63
N GLY A 337 -8.08 -11.60 -8.64
CA GLY A 337 -7.77 -11.11 -9.98
C GLY A 337 -6.29 -10.78 -10.18
N ARG A 338 -5.95 -10.36 -11.41
CA ARG A 338 -4.58 -9.99 -11.80
C ARG A 338 -4.38 -8.49 -11.69
N GLY A 339 -3.20 -8.09 -11.20
CA GLY A 339 -2.78 -6.68 -11.20
C GLY A 339 -3.11 -5.89 -9.93
N PHE A 340 -3.49 -6.55 -8.85
CA PHE A 340 -3.77 -5.93 -7.56
C PHE A 340 -2.77 -6.41 -6.51
N PHE A 341 -1.71 -5.64 -6.25
CA PHE A 341 -0.68 -6.00 -5.27
C PHE A 341 -0.27 -4.81 -4.39
N THR A 342 -1.00 -3.70 -4.46
CA THR A 342 -0.53 -2.43 -3.89
C THR A 342 -0.59 -2.40 -2.38
N GLY A 343 -1.66 -2.89 -1.77
CA GLY A 343 -2.03 -2.66 -0.38
C GLY A 343 -3.00 -1.50 -0.23
N ALA A 344 -3.57 -1.37 0.97
CA ALA A 344 -4.55 -0.35 1.31
C ALA A 344 -3.91 1.03 1.52
N PHE A 345 -4.72 2.06 1.32
CA PHE A 345 -4.40 3.45 1.59
C PHE A 345 -5.44 4.06 2.53
N VAL A 346 -5.05 5.08 3.26
CA VAL A 346 -5.94 5.99 3.98
C VAL A 346 -5.66 7.40 3.48
N GLY A 347 -6.70 8.20 3.21
CA GLY A 347 -6.46 9.50 2.61
C GLY A 347 -7.67 10.41 2.56
N LEU A 348 -7.41 11.58 2.03
CA LEU A 348 -8.32 12.70 1.86
C LEU A 348 -8.89 12.65 0.45
N HIS A 349 -10.18 12.93 0.32
CA HIS A 349 -10.86 12.94 -0.98
C HIS A 349 -11.87 14.09 -1.05
N CYS A 350 -11.97 14.69 -2.25
CA CYS A 350 -12.99 15.67 -2.58
C CYS A 350 -13.64 15.33 -3.92
N GLU A 351 -14.95 15.28 -3.93
CA GLU A 351 -15.77 14.90 -5.09
C GLU A 351 -16.74 16.00 -5.46
N ASP A 352 -16.89 16.25 -6.75
CA ASP A 352 -17.93 17.10 -7.31
C ASP A 352 -18.38 16.56 -8.66
N ILE A 353 -19.43 15.73 -8.64
CA ILE A 353 -20.00 15.17 -9.86
C ILE A 353 -21.05 16.06 -10.52
N SER A 354 -21.34 17.22 -9.92
CA SER A 354 -22.17 18.25 -10.55
C SER A 354 -21.39 19.09 -11.57
N GLY A 355 -20.08 19.27 -11.31
CA GLY A 355 -19.21 20.14 -12.11
C GLY A 355 -19.32 21.63 -11.76
N ASP A 356 -19.96 21.97 -10.62
CA ASP A 356 -20.11 23.38 -10.17
C ASP A 356 -18.83 23.96 -9.56
N GLY A 357 -17.81 23.12 -9.30
CA GLY A 357 -16.49 23.55 -8.88
C GLY A 357 -16.34 23.76 -7.37
N CYS A 358 -16.73 22.81 -6.54
CA CYS A 358 -16.50 22.86 -5.10
C CYS A 358 -15.04 22.55 -4.73
N HIS A 359 -14.68 22.88 -3.49
CA HIS A 359 -13.39 22.49 -2.89
C HIS A 359 -13.53 22.22 -1.40
N ALA A 360 -12.66 21.39 -0.86
CA ALA A 360 -12.49 21.20 0.57
C ALA A 360 -11.08 21.61 1.01
N ASP A 361 -10.99 22.26 2.17
CA ASP A 361 -9.74 22.67 2.79
C ASP A 361 -9.42 21.77 3.99
N PHE A 362 -8.34 21.02 3.91
CA PHE A 362 -7.84 20.14 4.96
C PHE A 362 -6.70 20.82 5.69
N ASP A 363 -6.84 21.00 7.02
CA ASP A 363 -5.91 21.71 7.89
C ASP A 363 -4.65 20.87 8.18
N TYR A 364 -4.84 19.59 8.38
CA TYR A 364 -3.75 18.63 8.57
C TYR A 364 -4.20 17.21 8.22
N PHE A 365 -3.21 16.34 8.10
CA PHE A 365 -3.43 14.89 8.04
C PHE A 365 -2.43 14.17 8.92
N THR A 366 -2.92 13.25 9.78
CA THR A 366 -2.07 12.44 10.67
C THR A 366 -2.17 10.96 10.36
N TYR A 367 -1.10 10.24 10.71
CA TYR A 367 -1.04 8.79 10.71
C TYR A 367 -0.21 8.34 11.92
N GLU A 368 -0.85 7.67 12.87
CA GLU A 368 -0.28 7.33 14.16
C GLU A 368 -0.35 5.82 14.38
N PRO A 369 0.77 5.07 14.32
CA PRO A 369 0.82 3.69 14.76
C PRO A 369 0.43 3.57 16.24
N VAL A 370 -0.33 2.51 16.59
CA VAL A 370 -0.81 2.27 17.97
C VAL A 370 -0.24 0.95 18.48
#